data_f09dd12532a3f4479ba6dd481b367561
#
_entry.id   f09dd12532a3f4479ba6dd481b367561
#
_cell.length_a   1.000
_cell.length_b   1.000
_cell.length_c   1.000
_cell.angle_alpha   90.00
_cell.angle_beta   90.00
_cell.angle_gamma   90.00
#
_symmetry.space_group_name_H-M   'P 1'
#
loop_
_entity.id
_entity.type
_entity.pdbx_description
1 polymer ?
#
loop_
_entity_poly.entity_id
_entity_poly.type
_entity_poly.pdbx_seq_one_letter_code
_entity_poly.pdbx_strand_id
1 'polypeptide(L)'
;MLFAIEAAVSGAGYLALALTMGVLLAAGFLLPDRADAMRRKLAAAVPFFLGAFLLIAILVVAVQGAKLSAGAFPSLDIVIRYLTRTQSGKIWLMREIYVLFLLVLGAVLLRKDARAGKLRLLFFLVLPLVATRGLTGHAVGAGENRLLMIAADAIHMIGVALWAGGLPVIFWIVWKGAGQTHASTPSAAEVVRRFSRVALVSVCLLVPSGLYQSVTHVGGLSGLLDTAYGNLLTFKLALVGLMLALGALNRFSTKPALARAASSAEPRAAKAYLPIGWEGALGMSVLVVTGFLTTLPPGVHSAHNLTQRQDRSTLNPVHSHAPANLLAPAEGAAVKIVTPRAGQAYKGDSVPLEFELKKGKRGEHVHAYIDGEMAGMFKTTKGKLTGIKRGDHTLELRVTTEDHKTELDATDKVRFTVK
;
A
#
# COMPACT_ATOMS: atom_id res chain seq x y z
N MET A 1 -8.48 17.95 1.60
CA MET A 1 -9.66 17.08 1.53
C MET A 1 -9.37 15.79 0.74
N LEU A 2 -8.92 15.83 -0.52
CA LEU A 2 -8.64 14.63 -1.34
C LEU A 2 -7.63 13.67 -0.71
N PHE A 3 -6.58 14.17 -0.05
CA PHE A 3 -5.61 13.35 0.68
C PHE A 3 -6.26 12.46 1.75
N ALA A 4 -7.14 13.03 2.59
CA ALA A 4 -7.81 12.27 3.65
C ALA A 4 -8.78 11.22 3.07
N ILE A 5 -9.46 11.55 1.98
CA ILE A 5 -10.35 10.62 1.26
C ILE A 5 -9.54 9.46 0.69
N GLU A 6 -8.41 9.74 0.03
CA GLU A 6 -7.52 8.71 -0.52
C GLU A 6 -7.00 7.77 0.57
N ALA A 7 -6.52 8.33 1.69
CA ALA A 7 -6.04 7.55 2.83
C ALA A 7 -7.13 6.67 3.41
N ALA A 8 -8.34 7.20 3.61
CA ALA A 8 -9.49 6.45 4.11
C ALA A 8 -9.91 5.32 3.17
N VAL A 9 -10.00 5.60 1.87
CA VAL A 9 -10.35 4.61 0.84
C VAL A 9 -9.28 3.53 0.74
N SER A 10 -7.99 3.89 0.79
CA SER A 10 -6.89 2.94 0.81
C SER A 10 -6.93 2.05 2.06
N GLY A 11 -7.13 2.63 3.23
CA GLY A 11 -7.28 1.91 4.50
C GLY A 11 -8.46 0.94 4.47
N ALA A 12 -9.62 1.36 3.95
CA ALA A 12 -10.79 0.50 3.78
C ALA A 12 -10.50 -0.69 2.84
N GLY A 13 -9.73 -0.47 1.77
CA GLY A 13 -9.28 -1.55 0.89
C GLY A 13 -8.38 -2.58 1.60
N TYR A 14 -7.46 -2.12 2.46
CA TYR A 14 -6.65 -3.02 3.30
C TYR A 14 -7.51 -3.82 4.27
N LEU A 15 -8.50 -3.17 4.91
CA LEU A 15 -9.44 -3.82 5.81
C LEU A 15 -10.25 -4.91 5.10
N ALA A 16 -10.86 -4.62 3.96
CA ALA A 16 -11.67 -5.57 3.21
C ALA A 16 -10.87 -6.80 2.80
N LEU A 17 -9.63 -6.61 2.31
CA LEU A 17 -8.75 -7.69 1.89
C LEU A 17 -8.25 -8.52 3.08
N ALA A 18 -7.87 -7.87 4.19
CA ALA A 18 -7.43 -8.55 5.40
C ALA A 18 -8.57 -9.39 6.01
N LEU A 19 -9.80 -8.86 6.05
CA LEU A 19 -10.97 -9.61 6.52
C LEU A 19 -11.32 -10.78 5.60
N THR A 20 -11.20 -10.63 4.28
CA THR A 20 -11.34 -11.76 3.33
C THR A 20 -10.37 -12.88 3.68
N MET A 21 -9.09 -12.54 3.88
CA MET A 21 -8.05 -13.52 4.24
C MET A 21 -8.31 -14.14 5.62
N GLY A 22 -8.71 -13.34 6.61
CA GLY A 22 -9.05 -13.81 7.95
C GLY A 22 -10.23 -14.80 7.95
N VAL A 23 -11.27 -14.52 7.16
CA VAL A 23 -12.43 -15.42 7.00
C VAL A 23 -12.02 -16.73 6.32
N LEU A 24 -11.26 -16.66 5.24
CA LEU A 24 -10.79 -17.86 4.52
C LEU A 24 -9.83 -18.69 5.38
N LEU A 25 -8.94 -18.05 6.12
CA LEU A 25 -8.06 -18.70 7.10
C LEU A 25 -8.88 -19.44 8.16
N ALA A 26 -9.82 -18.75 8.80
CA ALA A 26 -10.62 -19.34 9.87
C ALA A 26 -11.46 -20.51 9.36
N ALA A 27 -12.20 -20.31 8.27
CA ALA A 27 -13.10 -21.32 7.73
C ALA A 27 -12.40 -22.53 7.09
N GLY A 28 -11.23 -22.30 6.47
CA GLY A 28 -10.46 -23.35 5.80
C GLY A 28 -9.52 -24.13 6.70
N PHE A 29 -8.93 -23.50 7.73
CA PHE A 29 -7.81 -24.12 8.48
C PHE A 29 -8.02 -24.16 10.00
N LEU A 30 -8.79 -23.19 10.59
CA LEU A 30 -8.88 -23.11 12.03
C LEU A 30 -10.10 -23.82 12.61
N LEU A 31 -11.20 -23.85 11.87
CA LEU A 31 -12.41 -24.57 12.31
C LEU A 31 -12.22 -26.08 12.20
N PRO A 32 -12.66 -26.87 13.22
CA PRO A 32 -12.73 -28.31 13.13
C PRO A 32 -13.80 -28.77 12.14
N ASP A 33 -13.71 -30.01 11.64
CA ASP A 33 -14.64 -30.53 10.62
C ASP A 33 -16.10 -30.52 11.09
N ARG A 34 -16.35 -30.71 12.40
CA ARG A 34 -17.69 -30.66 13.01
C ARG A 34 -18.36 -29.29 13.00
N ALA A 35 -17.63 -28.22 12.67
CA ALA A 35 -18.13 -26.84 12.74
C ALA A 35 -18.76 -26.33 11.43
N ASP A 36 -19.50 -27.18 10.70
CA ASP A 36 -20.04 -26.86 9.36
C ASP A 36 -21.00 -25.66 9.36
N ALA A 37 -21.82 -25.50 10.40
CA ALA A 37 -22.73 -24.34 10.50
C ALA A 37 -21.96 -23.02 10.60
N MET A 38 -20.89 -22.97 11.40
CA MET A 38 -20.03 -21.80 11.54
C MET A 38 -19.25 -21.56 10.24
N ARG A 39 -18.75 -22.63 9.63
CA ARG A 39 -18.02 -22.55 8.35
C ARG A 39 -18.89 -21.97 7.24
N ARG A 40 -20.16 -22.37 7.13
CA ARG A 40 -21.11 -21.79 6.16
C ARG A 40 -21.35 -20.30 6.40
N LYS A 41 -21.50 -19.87 7.65
CA LYS A 41 -21.66 -18.43 7.99
C LYS A 41 -20.43 -17.62 7.56
N LEU A 42 -19.23 -18.13 7.83
CA LEU A 42 -17.99 -17.48 7.41
C LEU A 42 -17.83 -17.48 5.88
N ALA A 43 -18.14 -18.59 5.22
CA ALA A 43 -18.08 -18.69 3.77
C ALA A 43 -19.00 -17.67 3.07
N ALA A 44 -20.18 -17.37 3.63
CA ALA A 44 -21.10 -16.36 3.13
C ALA A 44 -20.53 -14.93 3.24
N ALA A 45 -19.58 -14.68 4.13
CA ALA A 45 -18.94 -13.38 4.25
C ALA A 45 -17.83 -13.13 3.18
N VAL A 46 -17.30 -14.18 2.53
CA VAL A 46 -16.25 -14.05 1.51
C VAL A 46 -16.68 -13.17 0.34
N PRO A 47 -17.81 -13.41 -0.37
CA PRO A 47 -18.23 -12.56 -1.46
C PRO A 47 -18.58 -11.14 -1.00
N PHE A 48 -19.04 -10.95 0.24
CA PHE A 48 -19.29 -9.62 0.79
C PHE A 48 -18.00 -8.79 0.89
N PHE A 49 -16.93 -9.33 1.49
CA PHE A 49 -15.67 -8.59 1.63
C PHE A 49 -14.93 -8.41 0.30
N LEU A 50 -14.96 -9.39 -0.61
CA LEU A 50 -14.43 -9.24 -1.97
C LEU A 50 -15.23 -8.20 -2.78
N GLY A 51 -16.54 -8.20 -2.67
CA GLY A 51 -17.40 -7.19 -3.29
C GLY A 51 -17.17 -5.79 -2.72
N ALA A 52 -17.03 -5.67 -1.39
CA ALA A 52 -16.63 -4.42 -0.75
C ALA A 52 -15.26 -3.93 -1.25
N PHE A 53 -14.27 -4.83 -1.37
CA PHE A 53 -12.97 -4.50 -1.94
C PHE A 53 -13.08 -3.96 -3.37
N LEU A 54 -13.88 -4.59 -4.23
CA LEU A 54 -14.13 -4.14 -5.61
C LEU A 54 -14.76 -2.74 -5.65
N LEU A 55 -15.78 -2.49 -4.81
CA LEU A 55 -16.42 -1.16 -4.73
C LEU A 55 -15.45 -0.08 -4.24
N ILE A 56 -14.64 -0.39 -3.23
CA ILE A 56 -13.59 0.50 -2.72
C ILE A 56 -12.57 0.80 -3.81
N ALA A 57 -12.21 -0.19 -4.61
CA ALA A 57 -11.27 -0.02 -5.70
C ALA A 57 -11.78 0.95 -6.78
N ILE A 58 -13.08 0.96 -7.07
CA ILE A 58 -13.71 1.96 -7.95
C ILE A 58 -13.56 3.37 -7.36
N LEU A 59 -13.75 3.53 -6.05
CA LEU A 59 -13.53 4.81 -5.36
C LEU A 59 -12.06 5.26 -5.46
N VAL A 60 -11.10 4.34 -5.40
CA VAL A 60 -9.67 4.67 -5.61
C VAL A 60 -9.46 5.31 -6.97
N VAL A 61 -10.04 4.73 -8.04
CA VAL A 61 -9.93 5.30 -9.40
C VAL A 61 -10.57 6.67 -9.49
N ALA A 62 -11.75 6.85 -8.88
CA ALA A 62 -12.42 8.16 -8.84
C ALA A 62 -11.54 9.23 -8.14
N VAL A 63 -10.89 8.88 -7.02
CA VAL A 63 -9.98 9.78 -6.30
C VAL A 63 -8.73 10.09 -7.12
N GLN A 64 -8.13 9.09 -7.79
CA GLN A 64 -6.97 9.32 -8.66
C GLN A 64 -7.36 10.19 -9.87
N GLY A 65 -8.51 9.95 -10.47
CA GLY A 65 -9.04 10.78 -11.54
C GLY A 65 -9.30 12.22 -11.09
N ALA A 66 -9.86 12.43 -9.89
CA ALA A 66 -10.06 13.76 -9.32
C ALA A 66 -8.75 14.50 -9.08
N LYS A 67 -7.69 13.82 -8.66
CA LYS A 67 -6.35 14.41 -8.55
C LYS A 67 -5.85 14.92 -9.91
N LEU A 68 -6.07 14.15 -10.97
CA LEU A 68 -5.68 14.54 -12.32
C LEU A 68 -6.54 15.66 -12.90
N SER A 69 -7.75 15.87 -12.36
CA SER A 69 -8.70 16.91 -12.74
C SER A 69 -8.66 18.14 -11.82
N ALA A 70 -7.54 18.40 -11.14
CA ALA A 70 -7.37 19.49 -10.19
C ALA A 70 -8.47 19.57 -9.10
N GLY A 71 -9.01 18.43 -8.69
CA GLY A 71 -10.04 18.32 -7.66
C GLY A 71 -11.48 18.28 -8.19
N ALA A 72 -11.69 18.46 -9.49
CA ALA A 72 -12.99 18.32 -10.12
C ALA A 72 -13.34 16.82 -10.31
N PHE A 73 -14.62 16.54 -10.55
CA PHE A 73 -15.06 15.17 -10.90
C PHE A 73 -14.39 14.75 -12.22
N PRO A 74 -13.73 13.56 -12.28
CA PRO A 74 -12.98 13.17 -13.45
C PRO A 74 -13.92 12.89 -14.64
N SER A 75 -13.56 13.37 -15.83
CA SER A 75 -14.23 12.98 -17.05
C SER A 75 -13.91 11.50 -17.39
N LEU A 76 -14.80 10.86 -18.14
CA LEU A 76 -14.61 9.47 -18.58
C LEU A 76 -13.27 9.29 -19.34
N ASP A 77 -12.89 10.28 -20.16
CA ASP A 77 -11.62 10.27 -20.90
C ASP A 77 -10.39 10.23 -19.94
N ILE A 78 -10.39 11.01 -18.86
CA ILE A 78 -9.33 10.99 -17.85
C ILE A 78 -9.27 9.61 -17.18
N VAL A 79 -10.41 9.03 -16.83
CA VAL A 79 -10.46 7.69 -16.23
C VAL A 79 -9.91 6.63 -17.19
N ILE A 80 -10.33 6.65 -18.46
CA ILE A 80 -9.84 5.72 -19.47
C ILE A 80 -8.32 5.88 -19.66
N ARG A 81 -7.82 7.09 -19.79
CA ARG A 81 -6.38 7.36 -19.91
C ARG A 81 -5.61 6.87 -18.68
N TYR A 82 -6.11 7.13 -17.47
CA TYR A 82 -5.50 6.60 -16.26
C TYR A 82 -5.39 5.07 -16.31
N LEU A 83 -6.48 4.38 -16.60
CA LEU A 83 -6.54 2.91 -16.62
C LEU A 83 -5.68 2.29 -17.72
N THR A 84 -5.62 2.90 -18.92
CA THR A 84 -4.95 2.31 -20.08
C THR A 84 -3.52 2.80 -20.30
N ARG A 85 -3.21 4.02 -19.88
CA ARG A 85 -1.90 4.65 -20.15
C ARG A 85 -0.95 4.60 -18.96
N THR A 86 -1.43 4.49 -17.70
CA THR A 86 -0.56 4.43 -16.54
C THR A 86 -0.27 2.98 -16.12
N GLN A 87 0.91 2.73 -15.57
CA GLN A 87 1.27 1.42 -15.01
C GLN A 87 0.35 1.06 -13.82
N SER A 88 0.10 2.02 -12.93
CA SER A 88 -0.79 1.83 -11.77
C SER A 88 -2.22 1.50 -12.20
N GLY A 89 -2.74 2.17 -13.23
CA GLY A 89 -4.07 1.90 -13.78
C GLY A 89 -4.18 0.50 -14.41
N LYS A 90 -3.15 0.06 -15.16
CA LYS A 90 -3.11 -1.30 -15.73
C LYS A 90 -3.06 -2.38 -14.65
N ILE A 91 -2.24 -2.18 -13.60
CA ILE A 91 -2.18 -3.11 -12.45
C ILE A 91 -3.52 -3.12 -11.73
N TRP A 92 -4.15 -1.96 -11.54
CA TRP A 92 -5.48 -1.85 -10.96
C TRP A 92 -6.49 -2.68 -11.79
N LEU A 93 -6.58 -2.44 -13.10
CA LEU A 93 -7.52 -3.14 -13.98
C LEU A 93 -7.34 -4.67 -13.93
N MET A 94 -6.10 -5.14 -14.03
CA MET A 94 -5.76 -6.57 -13.91
C MET A 94 -6.22 -7.14 -12.56
N ARG A 95 -6.02 -6.40 -11.48
CA ARG A 95 -6.41 -6.80 -10.13
C ARG A 95 -7.93 -6.90 -9.98
N GLU A 96 -8.69 -5.94 -10.52
CA GLU A 96 -10.16 -5.97 -10.41
C GLU A 96 -10.79 -7.05 -11.28
N ILE A 97 -10.22 -7.33 -12.45
CA ILE A 97 -10.61 -8.51 -13.27
C ILE A 97 -10.37 -9.79 -12.46
N TYR A 98 -9.24 -9.87 -11.75
CA TYR A 98 -8.94 -11.02 -10.90
C TYR A 98 -9.90 -11.14 -9.71
N VAL A 99 -10.30 -10.03 -9.08
CA VAL A 99 -11.32 -10.02 -8.01
C VAL A 99 -12.67 -10.51 -8.54
N LEU A 100 -13.10 -10.07 -9.73
CA LEU A 100 -14.32 -10.55 -10.37
C LEU A 100 -14.24 -12.06 -10.64
N PHE A 101 -13.10 -12.55 -11.13
CA PHE A 101 -12.87 -13.99 -11.26
C PHE A 101 -13.02 -14.73 -9.94
N LEU A 102 -12.43 -14.22 -8.86
CA LEU A 102 -12.53 -14.80 -7.51
C LEU A 102 -13.97 -14.78 -6.98
N LEU A 103 -14.74 -13.72 -7.26
CA LEU A 103 -16.16 -13.63 -6.88
C LEU A 103 -16.99 -14.69 -7.61
N VAL A 104 -16.82 -14.84 -8.92
CA VAL A 104 -17.54 -15.85 -9.72
C VAL A 104 -17.14 -17.26 -9.26
N LEU A 105 -15.84 -17.51 -9.14
CA LEU A 105 -15.33 -18.80 -8.69
C LEU A 105 -15.82 -19.14 -7.28
N GLY A 106 -15.77 -18.18 -6.36
CA GLY A 106 -16.29 -18.33 -5.01
C GLY A 106 -17.79 -18.66 -4.99
N ALA A 107 -18.58 -17.93 -5.78
CA ALA A 107 -20.02 -18.21 -5.93
C ALA A 107 -20.28 -19.63 -6.45
N VAL A 108 -19.55 -20.07 -7.45
CA VAL A 108 -19.68 -21.44 -8.02
C VAL A 108 -19.25 -22.50 -7.01
N LEU A 109 -18.08 -22.36 -6.40
CA LEU A 109 -17.52 -23.33 -5.46
C LEU A 109 -18.37 -23.49 -4.20
N LEU A 110 -18.85 -22.37 -3.65
CA LEU A 110 -19.57 -22.34 -2.36
C LEU A 110 -21.08 -22.49 -2.49
N ARG A 111 -21.62 -22.54 -3.73
CA ARG A 111 -23.08 -22.63 -3.98
C ARG A 111 -23.74 -23.84 -3.30
N LYS A 112 -23.11 -25.01 -3.37
CA LYS A 112 -23.68 -26.25 -2.83
C LYS A 112 -23.29 -26.52 -1.39
N ASP A 113 -22.03 -26.33 -1.08
CA ASP A 113 -21.46 -26.57 0.25
C ASP A 113 -20.21 -25.71 0.49
N ALA A 114 -19.87 -25.47 1.74
CA ALA A 114 -18.71 -24.69 2.17
C ALA A 114 -17.62 -25.62 2.78
N ARG A 115 -17.23 -26.67 2.07
CA ARG A 115 -16.19 -27.61 2.56
C ARG A 115 -14.85 -26.89 2.74
N ALA A 116 -14.11 -27.30 3.78
CA ALA A 116 -12.81 -26.72 4.11
C ALA A 116 -11.83 -26.72 2.91
N GLY A 117 -11.80 -27.77 2.09
CA GLY A 117 -10.96 -27.84 0.89
C GLY A 117 -11.20 -26.74 -0.13
N LYS A 118 -12.48 -26.39 -0.38
CA LYS A 118 -12.85 -25.30 -1.28
C LYS A 118 -12.41 -23.93 -0.74
N LEU A 119 -12.54 -23.73 0.57
CA LEU A 119 -12.12 -22.50 1.23
C LEU A 119 -10.61 -22.37 1.30
N ARG A 120 -9.87 -23.48 1.44
CA ARG A 120 -8.40 -23.53 1.30
C ARG A 120 -7.96 -23.17 -0.11
N LEU A 121 -8.63 -23.69 -1.14
CA LEU A 121 -8.37 -23.30 -2.52
C LEU A 121 -8.54 -21.78 -2.72
N LEU A 122 -9.66 -21.22 -2.28
CA LEU A 122 -9.91 -19.78 -2.36
C LEU A 122 -8.88 -18.98 -1.55
N PHE A 123 -8.44 -19.46 -0.38
CA PHE A 123 -7.39 -18.84 0.41
C PHE A 123 -6.10 -18.70 -0.41
N PHE A 124 -5.62 -19.76 -1.04
CA PHE A 124 -4.41 -19.72 -1.85
C PHE A 124 -4.58 -18.84 -3.10
N LEU A 125 -5.76 -18.81 -3.70
CA LEU A 125 -6.05 -17.93 -4.83
C LEU A 125 -6.15 -16.45 -4.44
N VAL A 126 -6.48 -16.10 -3.19
CA VAL A 126 -6.49 -14.71 -2.72
C VAL A 126 -5.08 -14.22 -2.35
N LEU A 127 -4.10 -15.09 -2.06
CA LEU A 127 -2.73 -14.68 -1.72
C LEU A 127 -2.06 -13.80 -2.79
N PRO A 128 -2.12 -14.10 -4.11
CA PRO A 128 -1.60 -13.22 -5.13
C PRO A 128 -2.25 -11.82 -5.11
N LEU A 129 -3.57 -11.76 -4.84
CA LEU A 129 -4.27 -10.47 -4.72
C LEU A 129 -3.68 -9.61 -3.58
N VAL A 130 -3.37 -10.22 -2.42
CA VAL A 130 -2.70 -9.54 -1.31
C VAL A 130 -1.31 -9.04 -1.72
N ALA A 131 -0.53 -9.88 -2.41
CA ALA A 131 0.82 -9.57 -2.86
C ALA A 131 0.86 -8.44 -3.90
N THR A 132 -0.17 -8.31 -4.76
CA THR A 132 -0.22 -7.24 -5.79
C THR A 132 -0.28 -5.82 -5.23
N ARG A 133 -0.57 -5.65 -3.93
CA ARG A 133 -0.57 -4.32 -3.30
C ARG A 133 0.82 -3.67 -3.35
N GLY A 134 1.88 -4.43 -3.19
CA GLY A 134 3.27 -3.96 -3.32
C GLY A 134 3.65 -3.46 -4.72
N LEU A 135 2.93 -3.91 -5.76
CA LEU A 135 3.21 -3.49 -7.13
C LEU A 135 2.79 -2.05 -7.45
N THR A 136 1.95 -1.42 -6.62
CA THR A 136 1.47 -0.05 -6.80
C THR A 136 2.00 0.93 -5.74
N GLY A 137 2.85 0.45 -4.82
CA GLY A 137 3.45 1.24 -3.75
C GLY A 137 4.84 1.77 -4.08
N HIS A 138 5.51 2.31 -3.07
CA HIS A 138 6.87 2.86 -3.16
C HIS A 138 7.95 1.82 -3.52
N ALA A 139 7.64 0.52 -3.37
CA ALA A 139 8.53 -0.59 -3.72
C ALA A 139 8.95 -0.58 -5.21
N VAL A 140 8.12 -0.01 -6.09
CA VAL A 140 8.39 0.04 -7.54
C VAL A 140 9.54 0.99 -7.88
N GLY A 141 9.80 2.02 -7.06
CA GLY A 141 10.87 3.00 -7.22
C GLY A 141 12.21 2.63 -6.58
N ALA A 142 12.38 1.42 -6.06
CA ALA A 142 13.56 1.02 -5.27
C ALA A 142 14.84 0.70 -6.09
N GLY A 143 14.93 1.05 -7.37
CA GLY A 143 16.12 0.85 -8.20
C GLY A 143 16.58 -0.62 -8.25
N GLU A 144 17.85 -0.88 -8.01
CA GLU A 144 18.46 -2.23 -8.06
C GLU A 144 17.83 -3.22 -7.06
N ASN A 145 17.29 -2.74 -5.94
CA ASN A 145 16.65 -3.56 -4.90
C ASN A 145 15.14 -3.76 -5.10
N ARG A 146 14.61 -3.41 -6.27
CA ARG A 146 13.17 -3.42 -6.56
C ARG A 146 12.50 -4.76 -6.26
N LEU A 147 13.07 -5.88 -6.72
CA LEU A 147 12.49 -7.20 -6.50
C LEU A 147 12.45 -7.58 -5.02
N LEU A 148 13.52 -7.28 -4.29
CA LEU A 148 13.59 -7.53 -2.85
C LEU A 148 12.56 -6.70 -2.09
N MET A 149 12.38 -5.43 -2.47
CA MET A 149 11.39 -4.55 -1.87
C MET A 149 9.96 -5.03 -2.14
N ILE A 150 9.64 -5.43 -3.37
CA ILE A 150 8.33 -6.01 -3.73
C ILE A 150 8.08 -7.31 -2.95
N ALA A 151 9.09 -8.17 -2.82
CA ALA A 151 8.98 -9.41 -2.04
C ALA A 151 8.76 -9.13 -0.55
N ALA A 152 9.52 -8.19 0.03
CA ALA A 152 9.36 -7.78 1.43
C ALA A 152 7.97 -7.20 1.69
N ASP A 153 7.46 -6.36 0.78
CA ASP A 153 6.11 -5.80 0.89
C ASP A 153 5.03 -6.88 0.78
N ALA A 154 5.16 -7.81 -0.17
CA ALA A 154 4.23 -8.94 -0.32
C ALA A 154 4.21 -9.83 0.95
N ILE A 155 5.38 -10.17 1.49
CA ILE A 155 5.51 -10.96 2.73
C ILE A 155 4.89 -10.20 3.90
N HIS A 156 5.17 -8.90 4.03
CA HIS A 156 4.61 -8.04 5.06
C HIS A 156 3.07 -8.00 4.97
N MET A 157 2.52 -7.77 3.79
CA MET A 157 1.08 -7.72 3.57
C MET A 157 0.37 -9.04 3.86
N ILE A 158 0.99 -10.18 3.50
CA ILE A 158 0.48 -11.51 3.85
C ILE A 158 0.46 -11.68 5.37
N GLY A 159 1.56 -11.35 6.06
CA GLY A 159 1.63 -11.41 7.53
C GLY A 159 0.55 -10.56 8.20
N VAL A 160 0.35 -9.32 7.73
CA VAL A 160 -0.71 -8.42 8.19
C VAL A 160 -2.09 -9.03 7.97
N ALA A 161 -2.37 -9.55 6.77
CA ALA A 161 -3.68 -10.11 6.44
C ALA A 161 -4.01 -11.35 7.28
N LEU A 162 -3.03 -12.20 7.59
CA LEU A 162 -3.19 -13.38 8.44
C LEU A 162 -3.43 -13.00 9.90
N TRP A 163 -2.67 -12.07 10.45
CA TRP A 163 -2.75 -11.70 11.86
C TRP A 163 -3.87 -10.70 12.12
N ALA A 164 -3.76 -9.48 11.59
CA ALA A 164 -4.74 -8.41 11.81
C ALA A 164 -6.11 -8.76 11.21
N GLY A 165 -6.16 -9.43 10.04
CA GLY A 165 -7.41 -9.90 9.45
C GLY A 165 -8.02 -11.10 10.17
N GLY A 166 -7.19 -11.98 10.75
CA GLY A 166 -7.65 -13.16 11.49
C GLY A 166 -8.28 -12.82 12.86
N LEU A 167 -7.71 -11.85 13.59
CA LEU A 167 -8.14 -11.50 14.96
C LEU A 167 -9.63 -11.17 15.10
N PRO A 168 -10.24 -10.27 14.28
CA PRO A 168 -11.67 -9.97 14.38
C PRO A 168 -12.54 -11.19 14.11
N VAL A 169 -12.12 -12.05 13.20
CA VAL A 169 -12.85 -13.27 12.85
C VAL A 169 -12.78 -14.28 14.00
N ILE A 170 -11.62 -14.46 14.63
CA ILE A 170 -11.45 -15.31 15.80
C ILE A 170 -12.24 -14.78 16.98
N PHE A 171 -12.19 -13.47 17.24
CA PHE A 171 -13.02 -12.82 18.25
C PHE A 171 -14.50 -13.13 18.00
N TRP A 172 -14.99 -12.96 16.77
CA TRP A 172 -16.39 -13.23 16.42
C TRP A 172 -16.77 -14.70 16.63
N ILE A 173 -15.90 -15.65 16.25
CA ILE A 173 -16.14 -17.10 16.45
C ILE A 173 -16.25 -17.42 17.94
N VAL A 174 -15.30 -16.93 18.75
CA VAL A 174 -15.26 -17.19 20.19
C VAL A 174 -16.44 -16.54 20.90
N TRP A 175 -16.77 -15.30 20.54
CA TRP A 175 -17.92 -14.59 21.09
C TRP A 175 -19.26 -15.28 20.76
N LYS A 176 -19.45 -15.69 19.50
CA LYS A 176 -20.67 -16.41 19.08
C LYS A 176 -20.76 -17.84 19.65
N GLY A 177 -19.63 -18.46 19.93
CA GLY A 177 -19.55 -19.76 20.56
C GLY A 177 -19.72 -19.72 22.10
N ALA A 178 -19.54 -18.54 22.70
CA ALA A 178 -19.72 -18.37 24.15
C ALA A 178 -21.18 -18.63 24.54
N GLY A 179 -21.36 -19.57 25.48
CA GLY A 179 -22.70 -19.98 25.95
C GLY A 179 -23.43 -21.04 25.11
N GLN A 180 -22.82 -21.55 24.03
CA GLN A 180 -23.37 -22.64 23.23
C GLN A 180 -22.70 -23.97 23.60
N THR A 181 -23.45 -24.93 24.08
CA THR A 181 -22.97 -26.29 24.51
C THR A 181 -23.16 -27.36 23.44
N HIS A 182 -23.53 -26.98 22.21
CA HIS A 182 -23.75 -27.96 21.14
C HIS A 182 -22.45 -28.62 20.67
N ALA A 183 -22.49 -29.93 20.45
CA ALA A 183 -21.35 -30.72 19.99
C ALA A 183 -20.72 -30.18 18.66
N SER A 184 -21.50 -29.48 17.83
CA SER A 184 -21.08 -28.84 16.59
C SER A 184 -20.41 -27.48 16.78
N THR A 185 -20.42 -26.91 18.01
CA THR A 185 -19.76 -25.61 18.27
C THR A 185 -18.26 -25.83 18.48
N PRO A 186 -17.39 -25.09 17.77
CA PRO A 186 -15.95 -25.21 17.98
C PRO A 186 -15.57 -24.73 19.37
N SER A 187 -14.71 -25.47 20.07
CA SER A 187 -14.15 -25.00 21.33
C SER A 187 -13.33 -23.73 21.10
N ALA A 188 -13.61 -22.67 21.86
CA ALA A 188 -12.84 -21.43 21.83
C ALA A 188 -11.34 -21.69 22.02
N ALA A 189 -10.97 -22.59 22.95
CA ALA A 189 -9.59 -22.98 23.21
C ALA A 189 -8.92 -23.64 21.99
N GLU A 190 -9.63 -24.46 21.23
CA GLU A 190 -9.11 -25.12 20.03
C GLU A 190 -8.82 -24.10 18.92
N VAL A 191 -9.77 -23.20 18.64
CA VAL A 191 -9.64 -22.16 17.60
C VAL A 191 -8.50 -21.19 17.94
N VAL A 192 -8.47 -20.69 19.18
CA VAL A 192 -7.42 -19.78 19.66
C VAL A 192 -6.05 -20.45 19.64
N ARG A 193 -5.94 -21.73 20.02
CA ARG A 193 -4.69 -22.48 19.95
C ARG A 193 -4.16 -22.60 18.51
N ARG A 194 -5.04 -22.90 17.53
CA ARG A 194 -4.67 -23.00 16.13
C ARG A 194 -4.24 -21.64 15.58
N PHE A 195 -5.01 -20.59 15.90
CA PHE A 195 -4.68 -19.22 15.47
C PHE A 195 -3.38 -18.70 16.09
N SER A 196 -3.09 -19.01 17.36
CA SER A 196 -1.84 -18.59 18.03
C SER A 196 -0.57 -19.07 17.29
N ARG A 197 -0.63 -20.19 16.56
CA ARG A 197 0.48 -20.63 15.71
C ARG A 197 0.59 -19.77 14.44
N VAL A 198 -0.53 -19.45 13.82
CA VAL A 198 -0.58 -18.56 12.66
C VAL A 198 -0.08 -17.16 13.04
N ALA A 199 -0.55 -16.61 14.17
CA ALA A 199 -0.10 -15.31 14.68
C ALA A 199 1.42 -15.28 14.90
N LEU A 200 2.00 -16.33 15.47
CA LEU A 200 3.46 -16.41 15.67
C LEU A 200 4.21 -16.39 14.31
N VAL A 201 3.77 -17.20 13.33
CA VAL A 201 4.35 -17.20 11.99
C VAL A 201 4.20 -15.81 11.35
N SER A 202 3.04 -15.17 11.49
CA SER A 202 2.80 -13.83 10.97
C SER A 202 3.77 -12.80 11.57
N VAL A 203 4.00 -12.83 12.87
CA VAL A 203 4.98 -11.96 13.55
C VAL A 203 6.40 -12.20 13.03
N CYS A 204 6.80 -13.47 12.83
CA CYS A 204 8.10 -13.82 12.26
C CYS A 204 8.27 -13.30 10.81
N LEU A 205 7.18 -13.16 10.05
CA LEU A 205 7.20 -12.56 8.71
C LEU A 205 7.20 -11.03 8.77
N LEU A 206 6.39 -10.46 9.68
CA LEU A 206 6.16 -9.03 9.80
C LEU A 206 7.38 -8.25 10.31
N VAL A 207 8.08 -8.78 11.32
CA VAL A 207 9.20 -8.07 11.95
C VAL A 207 10.36 -7.86 10.96
N PRO A 208 10.91 -8.90 10.29
CA PRO A 208 12.01 -8.69 9.34
C PRO A 208 11.59 -7.86 8.13
N SER A 209 10.42 -8.15 7.54
CA SER A 209 9.94 -7.41 6.37
C SER A 209 9.64 -5.94 6.67
N GLY A 210 9.01 -5.66 7.82
CA GLY A 210 8.72 -4.30 8.26
C GLY A 210 9.97 -3.52 8.64
N LEU A 211 10.97 -4.15 9.27
CA LEU A 211 12.26 -3.52 9.58
C LEU A 211 12.99 -3.15 8.28
N TYR A 212 13.07 -4.08 7.33
CA TYR A 212 13.68 -3.82 6.02
C TYR A 212 13.03 -2.63 5.30
N GLN A 213 11.69 -2.60 5.23
CA GLN A 213 10.93 -1.49 4.63
C GLN A 213 11.16 -0.17 5.39
N SER A 214 11.16 -0.21 6.73
CA SER A 214 11.36 1.00 7.55
C SER A 214 12.74 1.61 7.30
N VAL A 215 13.81 0.79 7.30
CA VAL A 215 15.17 1.25 7.01
C VAL A 215 15.25 1.88 5.62
N THR A 216 14.64 1.25 4.62
CA THR A 216 14.71 1.72 3.22
C THR A 216 13.89 3.00 2.99
N HIS A 217 12.73 3.14 3.66
CA HIS A 217 11.83 4.28 3.42
C HIS A 217 12.11 5.49 4.31
N VAL A 218 12.74 5.30 5.46
CA VAL A 218 13.00 6.38 6.43
C VAL A 218 14.32 7.10 6.16
N GLY A 219 15.37 6.37 5.75
CA GLY A 219 16.67 6.95 5.41
C GLY A 219 17.47 7.51 6.59
N GLY A 220 17.08 7.19 7.83
CA GLY A 220 17.78 7.60 9.04
C GLY A 220 16.90 8.25 10.11
N LEU A 221 17.53 8.69 11.19
CA LEU A 221 16.82 9.21 12.38
C LEU A 221 16.05 10.51 12.07
N SER A 222 16.61 11.39 11.28
CA SER A 222 15.94 12.62 10.82
C SER A 222 14.67 12.32 10.00
N GLY A 223 14.73 11.33 9.09
CA GLY A 223 13.54 10.90 8.35
C GLY A 223 12.44 10.34 9.25
N LEU A 224 12.81 9.76 10.40
CA LEU A 224 11.86 9.23 11.39
C LEU A 224 11.23 10.32 12.26
N LEU A 225 12.00 11.31 12.72
CA LEU A 225 11.56 12.28 13.72
C LEU A 225 11.05 13.59 13.12
N ASP A 226 11.60 14.00 11.96
CA ASP A 226 11.36 15.33 11.40
C ASP A 226 10.38 15.33 10.22
N THR A 227 9.85 14.15 9.83
CA THR A 227 8.92 14.04 8.70
C THR A 227 7.53 13.58 9.12
N ALA A 228 6.49 14.01 8.38
CA ALA A 228 5.12 13.55 8.60
C ALA A 228 5.00 12.03 8.42
N TYR A 229 5.76 11.45 7.47
CA TYR A 229 5.85 10.01 7.26
C TYR A 229 6.43 9.29 8.49
N GLY A 230 7.56 9.79 9.01
CA GLY A 230 8.24 9.20 10.16
C GLY A 230 7.39 9.26 11.43
N ASN A 231 6.74 10.41 11.70
CA ASN A 231 5.84 10.56 12.84
C ASN A 231 4.67 9.58 12.78
N LEU A 232 4.06 9.40 11.59
CA LEU A 232 2.96 8.46 11.41
C LEU A 232 3.45 7.00 11.49
N LEU A 233 4.66 6.71 10.99
CA LEU A 233 5.30 5.40 11.14
C LEU A 233 5.59 5.08 12.61
N THR A 234 6.10 6.04 13.38
CA THR A 234 6.35 5.90 14.82
C THR A 234 5.05 5.61 15.57
N PHE A 235 3.97 6.33 15.25
CA PHE A 235 2.64 6.04 15.80
C PHE A 235 2.16 4.63 15.44
N LYS A 236 2.31 4.21 14.17
CA LYS A 236 2.01 2.83 13.74
C LYS A 236 2.81 1.80 14.52
N LEU A 237 4.12 2.03 14.72
CA LEU A 237 4.98 1.12 15.49
C LEU A 237 4.57 1.02 16.95
N ALA A 238 4.14 2.12 17.58
CA ALA A 238 3.59 2.12 18.93
C ALA A 238 2.32 1.26 19.02
N LEU A 239 1.40 1.38 18.06
CA LEU A 239 0.20 0.54 17.99
C LEU A 239 0.56 -0.94 17.81
N VAL A 240 1.53 -1.26 16.96
CA VAL A 240 2.03 -2.63 16.75
C VAL A 240 2.68 -3.17 18.05
N GLY A 241 3.47 -2.35 18.75
CA GLY A 241 4.05 -2.71 20.03
C GLY A 241 2.99 -3.07 21.08
N LEU A 242 1.93 -2.24 21.18
CA LEU A 242 0.79 -2.52 22.06
C LEU A 242 0.05 -3.80 21.64
N MET A 243 -0.13 -4.01 20.34
CA MET A 243 -0.73 -5.23 19.80
C MET A 243 0.09 -6.49 20.14
N LEU A 244 1.43 -6.41 20.04
CA LEU A 244 2.34 -7.48 20.44
C LEU A 244 2.27 -7.77 21.93
N ALA A 245 2.19 -6.75 22.78
CA ALA A 245 2.04 -6.89 24.23
C ALA A 245 0.71 -7.58 24.56
N LEU A 246 -0.39 -7.18 23.96
CA LEU A 246 -1.69 -7.86 24.11
C LEU A 246 -1.66 -9.30 23.59
N GLY A 247 -1.00 -9.54 22.45
CA GLY A 247 -0.78 -10.89 21.91
C GLY A 247 -0.01 -11.79 22.86
N ALA A 248 1.03 -11.26 23.51
CA ALA A 248 1.76 -11.96 24.58
C ALA A 248 0.86 -12.27 25.78
N LEU A 249 0.10 -11.28 26.26
CA LEU A 249 -0.89 -11.49 27.32
C LEU A 249 -1.93 -12.55 26.94
N ASN A 250 -2.45 -12.51 25.71
CA ASN A 250 -3.36 -13.51 25.19
C ASN A 250 -2.75 -14.92 25.18
N ARG A 251 -1.48 -15.02 24.81
CA ARG A 251 -0.75 -16.30 24.79
C ARG A 251 -0.55 -16.88 26.18
N PHE A 252 -0.15 -16.07 27.16
CA PHE A 252 0.25 -16.54 28.49
C PHE A 252 -0.90 -16.54 29.51
N SER A 253 -1.93 -15.72 29.33
CA SER A 253 -3.06 -15.60 30.29
C SER A 253 -4.38 -16.08 29.71
N THR A 254 -4.82 -15.53 28.56
CA THR A 254 -6.14 -15.82 27.97
C THR A 254 -6.25 -17.26 27.47
N LYS A 255 -5.23 -17.76 26.78
CA LYS A 255 -5.23 -19.12 26.25
C LYS A 255 -5.29 -20.20 27.32
N PRO A 256 -4.49 -20.16 28.43
CA PRO A 256 -4.65 -21.09 29.54
C PRO A 256 -5.98 -20.95 30.27
N ALA A 257 -6.52 -19.72 30.41
CA ALA A 257 -7.85 -19.50 31.00
C ALA A 257 -8.96 -20.15 30.19
N LEU A 258 -8.96 -20.00 28.88
CA LEU A 258 -9.90 -20.65 27.97
C LEU A 258 -9.78 -22.19 28.00
N ALA A 259 -8.56 -22.73 28.12
CA ALA A 259 -8.33 -24.17 28.22
C ALA A 259 -8.91 -24.72 29.54
N ARG A 260 -8.69 -24.04 30.67
CA ARG A 260 -9.28 -24.41 31.98
C ARG A 260 -10.80 -24.30 31.99
N ALA A 261 -11.34 -23.25 31.40
CA ALA A 261 -12.78 -23.05 31.28
C ALA A 261 -13.48 -24.09 30.39
N ALA A 262 -12.80 -24.69 29.45
CA ALA A 262 -13.32 -25.79 28.64
C ALA A 262 -13.45 -27.11 29.43
N SER A 263 -12.73 -27.25 30.56
CA SER A 263 -12.76 -28.42 31.45
C SER A 263 -13.64 -28.22 32.70
N SER A 264 -14.03 -26.99 33.00
CA SER A 264 -14.91 -26.65 34.13
C SER A 264 -16.10 -25.80 33.66
N ALA A 265 -17.30 -26.10 34.09
CA ALA A 265 -18.55 -25.38 33.72
C ALA A 265 -18.64 -23.96 34.34
N GLU A 266 -17.54 -23.23 34.51
CA GLU A 266 -17.51 -21.93 35.17
C GLU A 266 -17.90 -20.74 34.25
N PRO A 267 -18.76 -19.80 34.75
CA PRO A 267 -19.21 -18.61 34.01
C PRO A 267 -18.08 -17.60 33.68
N ARG A 268 -16.91 -17.68 34.33
CA ARG A 268 -15.74 -16.79 34.12
C ARG A 268 -15.13 -16.90 32.74
N ALA A 269 -15.40 -17.96 31.99
CA ALA A 269 -14.96 -18.10 30.59
C ALA A 269 -15.56 -17.04 29.65
N ALA A 270 -16.72 -16.48 30.04
CA ALA A 270 -17.47 -15.55 29.18
C ALA A 270 -16.78 -14.22 28.89
N LYS A 271 -15.74 -13.83 29.65
CA LYS A 271 -14.99 -12.57 29.43
C LYS A 271 -13.57 -12.77 28.89
N ALA A 272 -13.10 -14.02 28.79
CA ALA A 272 -11.73 -14.31 28.32
C ALA A 272 -11.51 -13.99 26.84
N TYR A 273 -12.54 -13.67 26.06
CA TYR A 273 -12.41 -13.26 24.66
C TYR A 273 -12.14 -11.75 24.47
N LEU A 274 -12.39 -10.91 25.50
CA LEU A 274 -12.25 -9.45 25.39
C LEU A 274 -10.82 -9.02 24.98
N PRO A 275 -9.74 -9.56 25.57
CA PRO A 275 -8.38 -9.19 25.13
C PRO A 275 -8.11 -9.51 23.66
N ILE A 276 -8.70 -10.58 23.09
CA ILE A 276 -8.63 -10.90 21.66
C ILE A 276 -9.34 -9.82 20.84
N GLY A 277 -10.47 -9.32 21.34
CA GLY A 277 -11.20 -8.22 20.70
C GLY A 277 -10.41 -6.93 20.66
N TRP A 278 -9.73 -6.55 21.75
CA TRP A 278 -8.86 -5.38 21.80
C TRP A 278 -7.66 -5.50 20.89
N GLU A 279 -7.03 -6.66 20.85
CA GLU A 279 -5.93 -6.93 19.90
C GLU A 279 -6.42 -6.80 18.45
N GLY A 280 -7.61 -7.32 18.14
CA GLY A 280 -8.26 -7.17 16.83
C GLY A 280 -8.56 -5.72 16.46
N ALA A 281 -9.09 -4.93 17.42
CA ALA A 281 -9.37 -3.50 17.21
C ALA A 281 -8.08 -2.71 16.91
N LEU A 282 -6.99 -2.99 17.64
CA LEU A 282 -5.68 -2.39 17.35
C LEU A 282 -5.19 -2.80 15.96
N GLY A 283 -5.33 -4.07 15.56
CA GLY A 283 -4.97 -4.51 14.21
C GLY A 283 -5.72 -3.77 13.11
N MET A 284 -7.03 -3.53 13.33
CA MET A 284 -7.83 -2.71 12.41
C MET A 284 -7.34 -1.25 12.36
N SER A 285 -7.01 -0.67 13.52
CA SER A 285 -6.44 0.68 13.61
C SER A 285 -5.09 0.80 12.87
N VAL A 286 -4.23 -0.21 12.98
CA VAL A 286 -2.96 -0.27 12.22
C VAL A 286 -3.21 -0.27 10.72
N LEU A 287 -4.24 -0.96 10.21
CA LEU A 287 -4.59 -0.96 8.78
C LEU A 287 -5.11 0.41 8.31
N VAL A 288 -5.89 1.09 9.12
CA VAL A 288 -6.34 2.47 8.84
C VAL A 288 -5.13 3.42 8.78
N VAL A 289 -4.25 3.39 9.79
CA VAL A 289 -3.01 4.19 9.81
C VAL A 289 -2.13 3.87 8.60
N THR A 290 -2.08 2.61 8.17
CA THR A 290 -1.35 2.22 6.96
C THR A 290 -1.94 2.88 5.71
N GLY A 291 -3.26 3.06 5.62
CA GLY A 291 -3.90 3.81 4.54
C GLY A 291 -3.37 5.25 4.44
N PHE A 292 -3.21 5.93 5.58
CA PHE A 292 -2.61 7.26 5.62
C PHE A 292 -1.12 7.23 5.26
N LEU A 293 -0.37 6.26 5.77
CA LEU A 293 1.06 6.14 5.53
C LEU A 293 1.38 5.94 4.03
N THR A 294 0.55 5.18 3.31
CA THR A 294 0.75 4.92 1.88
C THR A 294 0.44 6.11 0.98
N THR A 295 -0.17 7.16 1.50
CA THR A 295 -0.45 8.42 0.75
C THR A 295 0.60 9.50 1.00
N LEU A 296 1.48 9.31 1.99
CA LEU A 296 2.59 10.23 2.29
C LEU A 296 3.85 9.85 1.48
N PRO A 297 4.65 10.83 1.05
CA PRO A 297 5.96 10.55 0.47
C PRO A 297 6.88 9.93 1.53
N PRO A 298 7.74 8.96 1.15
CA PRO A 298 8.71 8.35 2.07
C PRO A 298 9.61 9.37 2.75
N GLY A 299 10.05 9.08 3.98
CA GLY A 299 10.89 9.96 4.79
C GLY A 299 12.24 10.30 4.13
N VAL A 300 12.81 9.37 3.36
CA VAL A 300 14.03 9.59 2.58
C VAL A 300 13.91 10.79 1.65
N HIS A 301 12.80 10.92 0.92
CA HIS A 301 12.58 12.05 0.01
C HIS A 301 12.33 13.36 0.77
N SER A 302 11.68 13.28 1.94
CA SER A 302 11.39 14.44 2.77
C SER A 302 12.62 14.92 3.55
N ALA A 303 13.47 14.02 4.05
CA ALA A 303 14.70 14.34 4.78
C ALA A 303 15.74 15.02 3.87
N HIS A 304 15.88 14.58 2.63
CA HIS A 304 16.76 15.22 1.64
C HIS A 304 16.35 16.68 1.36
N ASN A 305 15.05 16.95 1.33
CA ASN A 305 14.51 18.30 1.20
C ASN A 305 14.72 19.17 2.46
N LEU A 306 14.78 18.57 3.66
CA LEU A 306 15.05 19.30 4.92
C LEU A 306 16.52 19.71 5.04
N THR A 307 17.46 18.84 4.62
CA THR A 307 18.90 19.14 4.60
C THR A 307 19.22 20.26 3.57
N GLN A 308 18.53 20.25 2.43
CA GLN A 308 18.63 21.36 1.45
C GLN A 308 17.96 22.65 1.92
N ARG A 309 17.00 22.58 2.84
CA ARG A 309 16.35 23.79 3.45
C ARG A 309 17.22 24.47 4.48
N GLN A 310 18.07 23.77 5.21
CA GLN A 310 19.05 24.39 6.13
C GLN A 310 20.11 25.19 5.38
N ASP A 311 20.44 24.82 4.14
CA ASP A 311 21.36 25.58 3.28
C ASP A 311 20.68 26.71 2.46
N ARG A 312 19.34 26.73 2.44
CA ARG A 312 18.56 27.75 1.73
C ARG A 312 17.34 28.17 2.56
N SER A 313 17.55 29.18 3.42
CA SER A 313 16.44 29.97 3.94
C SER A 313 15.81 30.77 2.79
N THR A 314 14.98 30.17 1.97
CA THR A 314 13.88 30.76 1.18
C THR A 314 13.27 29.73 0.21
N LEU A 315 11.97 29.43 0.44
CA LEU A 315 10.93 29.04 -0.51
C LEU A 315 10.95 27.65 -1.22
N ASN A 316 10.06 26.69 -0.92
CA ASN A 316 8.77 26.37 -1.53
C ASN A 316 8.33 24.88 -1.41
N PRO A 317 7.04 24.52 -1.53
CA PRO A 317 6.46 23.26 -1.08
C PRO A 317 6.61 22.06 -2.04
N VAL A 318 6.47 20.88 -1.45
CA VAL A 318 6.63 19.52 -2.01
C VAL A 318 5.63 19.19 -3.12
N HIS A 319 6.11 18.58 -4.19
CA HIS A 319 5.32 18.19 -5.36
C HIS A 319 5.21 16.67 -5.53
N SER A 320 3.98 16.20 -5.79
CA SER A 320 3.69 14.87 -6.31
C SER A 320 3.85 14.88 -7.83
N HIS A 321 4.75 14.07 -8.38
CA HIS A 321 4.97 13.97 -9.81
C HIS A 321 3.94 13.10 -10.50
N ALA A 322 3.29 13.61 -11.54
CA ALA A 322 2.46 12.84 -12.45
C ALA A 322 3.33 11.92 -13.33
N PRO A 323 2.91 10.70 -13.63
CA PRO A 323 3.62 9.85 -14.59
C PRO A 323 3.62 10.47 -15.99
N ALA A 324 4.68 10.19 -16.77
CA ALA A 324 4.99 10.79 -18.08
C ALA A 324 3.86 10.77 -19.14
N ASN A 325 2.76 10.11 -18.88
CA ASN A 325 1.67 9.91 -19.82
C ASN A 325 0.40 10.74 -19.55
N LEU A 326 0.46 11.68 -18.60
CA LEU A 326 -0.68 12.54 -18.22
C LEU A 326 -0.29 14.01 -18.24
N LEU A 327 0.38 14.42 -19.32
CA LEU A 327 0.70 15.80 -19.55
C LEU A 327 -0.57 16.58 -19.89
N ALA A 328 -0.77 17.73 -19.27
CA ALA A 328 -1.85 18.64 -19.62
C ALA A 328 -1.54 19.33 -20.98
N PRO A 329 -2.53 19.83 -21.69
CA PRO A 329 -2.32 20.53 -22.95
C PRO A 329 -1.27 21.64 -22.82
N ALA A 330 -0.37 21.74 -23.81
CA ALA A 330 0.76 22.68 -23.81
C ALA A 330 0.33 24.16 -23.79
N GLU A 331 -0.85 24.49 -24.30
CA GLU A 331 -1.41 25.85 -24.35
C GLU A 331 -0.42 26.94 -24.82
N GLY A 332 0.42 26.57 -25.80
CA GLY A 332 1.45 27.41 -26.37
C GLY A 332 2.78 27.40 -25.60
N ALA A 333 2.94 26.57 -24.56
CA ALA A 333 4.22 26.29 -23.96
C ALA A 333 5.09 25.42 -24.89
N ALA A 334 6.41 25.62 -24.87
CA ALA A 334 7.37 24.81 -25.59
C ALA A 334 8.72 24.85 -24.89
N VAL A 335 9.47 23.77 -24.95
CA VAL A 335 10.85 23.68 -24.47
C VAL A 335 11.71 23.05 -25.55
N LYS A 336 12.96 23.51 -25.69
CA LYS A 336 13.94 22.96 -26.63
C LYS A 336 15.30 22.86 -25.97
N ILE A 337 15.91 21.67 -25.96
CA ILE A 337 17.23 21.42 -25.39
C ILE A 337 18.29 21.94 -26.37
N VAL A 338 19.20 22.81 -25.88
CA VAL A 338 20.35 23.31 -26.62
C VAL A 338 21.62 22.54 -26.22
N THR A 339 21.74 22.25 -24.93
CA THR A 339 22.82 21.44 -24.32
C THR A 339 22.22 20.54 -23.24
N PRO A 340 22.55 19.24 -23.18
CA PRO A 340 23.51 18.50 -24.04
C PRO A 340 23.00 18.30 -25.47
N ARG A 341 23.93 18.10 -26.44
CA ARG A 341 23.60 17.79 -27.84
C ARG A 341 23.51 16.27 -28.04
N ALA A 342 22.71 15.86 -29.00
CA ALA A 342 22.53 14.45 -29.32
C ALA A 342 23.87 13.77 -29.65
N GLY A 343 24.14 12.63 -28.99
CA GLY A 343 25.38 11.85 -29.18
C GLY A 343 26.65 12.48 -28.58
N GLN A 344 26.57 13.62 -27.88
CA GLN A 344 27.71 14.26 -27.25
C GLN A 344 28.15 13.51 -26.00
N ALA A 345 29.47 13.37 -25.81
CA ALA A 345 30.06 12.75 -24.62
C ALA A 345 30.64 13.81 -23.67
N TYR A 346 30.30 13.66 -22.37
CA TYR A 346 30.78 14.52 -21.30
C TYR A 346 31.71 13.75 -20.37
N LYS A 347 32.73 14.42 -19.82
CA LYS A 347 33.64 13.82 -18.83
C LYS A 347 33.22 14.23 -17.41
N GLY A 348 33.22 13.28 -16.49
CA GLY A 348 32.84 13.52 -15.08
C GLY A 348 31.33 13.35 -14.86
N ASP A 349 30.89 13.63 -13.67
CA ASP A 349 29.51 13.44 -13.18
C ASP A 349 28.57 14.65 -13.36
N SER A 350 29.06 15.71 -14.05
CA SER A 350 28.36 16.98 -14.24
C SER A 350 28.24 17.33 -15.71
N VAL A 351 26.98 17.50 -16.16
CA VAL A 351 26.65 17.86 -17.54
C VAL A 351 26.01 19.25 -17.57
N PRO A 352 26.53 20.21 -18.40
CA PRO A 352 25.88 21.51 -18.55
C PRO A 352 24.49 21.35 -19.17
N LEU A 353 23.53 22.11 -18.68
CA LEU A 353 22.17 22.19 -19.22
C LEU A 353 21.91 23.58 -19.75
N GLU A 354 21.49 23.68 -21.00
CA GLU A 354 21.00 24.90 -21.63
C GLU A 354 19.78 24.58 -22.48
N PHE A 355 18.70 25.37 -22.36
CA PHE A 355 17.46 25.15 -23.08
C PHE A 355 16.74 26.49 -23.37
N GLU A 356 15.89 26.47 -24.38
CA GLU A 356 14.96 27.55 -24.69
C GLU A 356 13.60 27.21 -24.09
N LEU A 357 12.96 28.16 -23.42
CA LEU A 357 11.64 28.00 -22.80
C LEU A 357 10.68 29.03 -23.32
N LYS A 358 9.57 28.59 -23.90
CA LYS A 358 8.37 29.39 -24.16
C LYS A 358 7.32 29.01 -23.13
N LYS A 359 6.94 29.93 -22.24
CA LYS A 359 6.08 29.63 -21.10
C LYS A 359 4.62 29.33 -21.49
N GLY A 360 4.13 29.87 -22.61
CA GLY A 360 2.71 29.77 -23.00
C GLY A 360 1.82 30.44 -21.97
N LYS A 361 0.57 29.93 -21.80
CA LYS A 361 -0.41 30.49 -20.87
C LYS A 361 -0.19 30.06 -19.41
N ARG A 362 0.35 28.87 -19.19
CA ARG A 362 0.42 28.21 -17.86
C ARG A 362 1.81 27.73 -17.47
N GLY A 363 2.76 27.64 -18.40
CA GLY A 363 4.10 27.18 -18.11
C GLY A 363 4.92 28.23 -17.36
N GLU A 364 5.72 27.80 -16.38
CA GLU A 364 6.57 28.69 -15.59
C GLU A 364 8.03 28.27 -15.59
N HIS A 365 8.34 26.99 -15.44
CA HIS A 365 9.68 26.46 -15.35
C HIS A 365 9.76 25.05 -15.94
N VAL A 366 10.93 24.42 -15.87
CA VAL A 366 11.21 23.14 -16.51
C VAL A 366 11.63 22.11 -15.47
N HIS A 367 11.05 20.91 -15.53
CA HIS A 367 11.53 19.72 -14.86
C HIS A 367 12.44 18.93 -15.80
N ALA A 368 13.60 18.48 -15.31
CA ALA A 368 14.55 17.65 -16.03
C ALA A 368 14.51 16.22 -15.51
N TYR A 369 14.42 15.27 -16.44
CA TYR A 369 14.42 13.83 -16.16
C TYR A 369 15.60 13.18 -16.87
N ILE A 370 16.37 12.34 -16.19
CA ILE A 370 17.41 11.49 -16.76
C ILE A 370 16.94 10.05 -16.64
N ASP A 371 16.82 9.36 -17.77
CA ASP A 371 16.35 7.97 -17.87
C ASP A 371 14.97 7.74 -17.21
N GLY A 372 14.14 8.79 -17.19
CA GLY A 372 12.82 8.78 -16.56
C GLY A 372 12.81 9.15 -15.08
N GLU A 373 13.96 9.37 -14.44
CA GLU A 373 14.07 9.83 -13.07
C GLU A 373 14.28 11.35 -13.02
N MET A 374 13.61 12.03 -12.09
CA MET A 374 13.74 13.48 -11.94
C MET A 374 15.12 13.86 -11.46
N ALA A 375 15.85 14.58 -12.28
CA ALA A 375 17.21 15.05 -12.02
C ALA A 375 17.27 16.50 -11.49
N GLY A 376 16.21 17.29 -11.69
CA GLY A 376 16.19 18.66 -11.18
C GLY A 376 15.07 19.52 -11.74
N MET A 377 14.91 20.73 -11.16
CA MET A 377 13.97 21.75 -11.59
C MET A 377 14.76 23.03 -11.95
N PHE A 378 14.41 23.65 -13.06
CA PHE A 378 15.14 24.79 -13.59
C PHE A 378 14.19 25.95 -13.92
N LYS A 379 14.33 27.05 -13.18
CA LYS A 379 13.62 28.33 -13.44
C LYS A 379 14.40 29.23 -14.41
N THR A 380 15.70 28.96 -14.56
CA THR A 380 16.61 29.64 -15.50
C THR A 380 16.94 28.74 -16.65
N THR A 381 17.13 29.29 -17.83
CA THR A 381 17.41 28.53 -19.06
C THR A 381 18.81 27.90 -19.12
N LYS A 382 19.64 28.14 -18.09
CA LYS A 382 20.99 27.57 -17.93
C LYS A 382 21.14 26.93 -16.54
N GLY A 383 21.77 25.77 -16.48
CA GLY A 383 22.02 25.03 -15.25
C GLY A 383 23.09 23.93 -15.41
N LYS A 384 23.19 23.07 -14.43
CA LYS A 384 24.02 21.87 -14.46
C LYS A 384 23.24 20.69 -13.92
N LEU A 385 23.36 19.56 -14.58
CA LEU A 385 22.91 18.26 -14.10
C LEU A 385 24.10 17.58 -13.41
N THR A 386 23.96 17.12 -12.17
CA THR A 386 25.05 16.55 -11.36
C THR A 386 24.69 15.16 -10.86
N GLY A 387 25.70 14.34 -10.56
CA GLY A 387 25.49 12.99 -10.04
C GLY A 387 25.09 11.97 -11.11
N ILE A 388 25.39 12.24 -12.38
CA ILE A 388 25.07 11.33 -13.48
C ILE A 388 26.15 10.24 -13.55
N LYS A 389 25.72 8.99 -13.55
CA LYS A 389 26.59 7.82 -13.67
C LYS A 389 27.23 7.76 -15.06
N ARG A 390 28.32 6.99 -15.20
CA ARG A 390 28.91 6.73 -16.52
C ARG A 390 27.99 5.84 -17.36
N GLY A 391 27.85 6.16 -18.65
CA GLY A 391 26.98 5.43 -19.57
C GLY A 391 26.20 6.33 -20.51
N ASP A 392 25.30 5.73 -21.28
CA ASP A 392 24.37 6.44 -22.16
C ASP A 392 23.12 6.81 -21.40
N HIS A 393 22.70 8.07 -21.53
CA HIS A 393 21.57 8.62 -20.82
C HIS A 393 20.62 9.35 -21.76
N THR A 394 19.33 9.38 -21.39
CA THR A 394 18.30 10.17 -22.07
C THR A 394 17.84 11.28 -21.12
N LEU A 395 18.10 12.53 -21.50
CA LEU A 395 17.52 13.71 -20.85
C LEU A 395 16.17 14.02 -21.49
N GLU A 396 15.15 14.22 -20.66
CA GLU A 396 13.84 14.74 -21.03
C GLU A 396 13.56 15.99 -20.21
N LEU A 397 13.17 17.08 -20.86
CA LEU A 397 12.69 18.30 -20.23
C LEU A 397 11.17 18.40 -20.40
N ARG A 398 10.47 18.85 -19.33
CA ARG A 398 9.02 19.07 -19.34
C ARG A 398 8.69 20.42 -18.76
N VAL A 399 7.85 21.19 -19.43
CA VAL A 399 7.36 22.45 -18.89
C VAL A 399 6.33 22.21 -17.81
N THR A 400 6.43 22.93 -16.71
CA THR A 400 5.59 22.76 -15.52
C THR A 400 4.94 24.08 -15.13
N THR A 401 3.74 24.04 -14.58
CA THR A 401 3.00 25.18 -14.06
C THR A 401 3.65 25.77 -12.81
N GLU A 402 3.31 27.02 -12.45
CA GLU A 402 3.87 27.73 -11.30
C GLU A 402 3.66 26.97 -9.97
N ASP A 403 2.50 26.34 -9.81
CA ASP A 403 2.16 25.55 -8.62
C ASP A 403 2.85 24.18 -8.58
N HIS A 404 3.68 23.87 -9.60
CA HIS A 404 4.40 22.60 -9.78
C HIS A 404 3.51 21.33 -9.75
N LYS A 405 2.22 21.44 -9.88
CA LYS A 405 1.28 20.30 -9.79
C LYS A 405 0.96 19.69 -11.14
N THR A 406 1.23 20.40 -12.23
CA THR A 406 0.84 20.00 -13.57
C THR A 406 2.00 20.14 -14.52
N GLU A 407 2.40 19.03 -15.16
CA GLU A 407 3.33 19.04 -16.28
C GLU A 407 2.55 19.18 -17.57
N LEU A 408 3.05 20.01 -18.48
CA LEU A 408 2.43 20.32 -19.76
C LEU A 408 2.99 19.40 -20.85
N ASP A 409 2.19 19.12 -21.87
CA ASP A 409 2.63 18.41 -23.10
C ASP A 409 3.51 19.30 -23.98
N ALA A 410 4.54 19.86 -23.34
CA ALA A 410 5.60 20.67 -23.90
C ALA A 410 6.92 20.05 -23.43
N THR A 411 7.42 19.08 -24.21
CA THR A 411 8.57 18.25 -23.84
C THR A 411 9.60 18.21 -24.95
N ASP A 412 10.87 18.04 -24.59
CA ASP A 412 11.96 17.74 -25.52
C ASP A 412 12.89 16.68 -24.92
N LYS A 413 13.53 15.88 -25.79
CA LYS A 413 14.39 14.75 -25.39
C LYS A 413 15.68 14.70 -26.18
N VAL A 414 16.78 14.41 -25.48
CA VAL A 414 18.08 14.23 -26.09
C VAL A 414 18.85 13.07 -25.46
N ARG A 415 19.60 12.31 -26.27
CA ARG A 415 20.51 11.26 -25.79
C ARG A 415 21.94 11.77 -25.76
N PHE A 416 22.67 11.49 -24.69
CA PHE A 416 24.08 11.87 -24.49
C PHE A 416 24.79 10.78 -23.69
N THR A 417 26.14 10.82 -23.67
CA THR A 417 26.98 9.84 -22.98
C THR A 417 27.82 10.51 -21.91
N VAL A 418 27.99 9.88 -20.75
CA VAL A 418 28.93 10.28 -19.69
C VAL A 418 30.08 9.28 -19.63
N LYS A 419 31.34 9.77 -19.74
CA LYS A 419 32.57 8.96 -19.75
C LYS A 419 33.34 9.05 -18.43
#